data_2836645c9f342e1e762ff139eff311d5
#
_entry.id   2836645c9f342e1e762ff139eff311d5
#
_cell.length_a   1.000
_cell.length_b   1.000
_cell.length_c   1.000
_cell.angle_alpha   90.00
_cell.angle_beta   90.00
_cell.angle_gamma   90.00
#
_symmetry.space_group_name_H-M   'P 1'
#
loop_
_entity.id
_entity.type
_entity.pdbx_description
1 polymer ?
#
loop_
_entity_poly.entity_id
_entity_poly.type
_entity_poly.pdbx_seq_one_letter_code
_entity_poly.pdbx_strand_id
1 'polypeptide(L)'
;MSTPHISAEKGDFAKTVLMPGDPLRAKFIADTFLKDVRQVTGVRGMLGFTGTYEGRPISVMGSGMGMPSIGIYSYELFKFYDVENIVRIGSAGSYTDKAKLFDTVLAAGAVSESNYARVQSGFEGDITLPSQSLNDKLRASAAKQGISLIEGNIHSSDVFYRQPSDEKPTYWEKLRDERGCLCVEMESFALFANAQVLGKNAACLLTISDSFVSPEITTAEQRQTSFTNMMKVALGAEY
;
A
#
# COMPACT_ATOMS: atom_id res chain seq x y z
N MET A 1 -19.88 -15.51 -5.30
CA MET A 1 -19.18 -16.80 -5.01
C MET A 1 -17.88 -16.46 -4.32
N SER A 2 -17.72 -16.91 -3.08
CA SER A 2 -16.51 -16.66 -2.27
C SER A 2 -15.28 -17.34 -2.88
N THR A 3 -14.10 -16.74 -2.68
CA THR A 3 -12.82 -17.34 -3.03
C THR A 3 -12.23 -18.08 -1.80
N PRO A 4 -11.12 -18.81 -1.93
CA PRO A 4 -10.49 -19.47 -0.77
C PRO A 4 -10.00 -18.51 0.33
N HIS A 5 -9.78 -17.22 0.01
CA HIS A 5 -9.19 -16.26 0.93
C HIS A 5 -10.11 -15.09 1.29
N ILE A 6 -11.23 -14.93 0.56
CA ILE A 6 -12.20 -13.85 0.78
C ILE A 6 -13.62 -14.46 0.79
N SER A 7 -14.37 -14.25 1.90
CA SER A 7 -15.73 -14.82 2.07
C SER A 7 -16.85 -13.93 1.53
N ALA A 8 -16.52 -12.78 0.95
CA ALA A 8 -17.48 -11.86 0.37
C ALA A 8 -18.19 -12.42 -0.87
N GLU A 9 -19.34 -11.86 -1.19
CA GLU A 9 -20.03 -12.09 -2.46
C GLU A 9 -19.68 -10.99 -3.48
N LYS A 10 -19.93 -11.26 -4.76
CA LYS A 10 -19.74 -10.26 -5.81
C LYS A 10 -20.65 -9.05 -5.55
N GLY A 11 -20.08 -7.85 -5.56
CA GLY A 11 -20.78 -6.61 -5.23
C GLY A 11 -20.69 -6.20 -3.76
N ASP A 12 -20.09 -7.01 -2.89
CA ASP A 12 -19.85 -6.64 -1.50
C ASP A 12 -18.73 -5.59 -1.36
N PHE A 13 -17.74 -5.63 -2.23
CA PHE A 13 -16.71 -4.60 -2.30
C PHE A 13 -17.10 -3.42 -3.18
N ALA A 14 -16.70 -2.23 -2.81
CA ALA A 14 -16.74 -1.06 -3.67
C ALA A 14 -15.70 -1.18 -4.80
N LYS A 15 -15.82 -0.33 -5.82
CA LYS A 15 -14.86 -0.28 -6.94
C LYS A 15 -13.44 0.10 -6.50
N THR A 16 -13.31 0.79 -5.38
CA THR A 16 -12.03 1.18 -4.78
C THR A 16 -11.85 0.53 -3.42
N VAL A 17 -10.69 -0.10 -3.21
CA VAL A 17 -10.29 -0.70 -1.94
C VAL A 17 -9.03 -0.02 -1.43
N LEU A 18 -9.07 0.51 -0.20
CA LEU A 18 -7.89 0.92 0.53
C LEU A 18 -7.29 -0.28 1.24
N MET A 19 -5.98 -0.50 1.08
CA MET A 19 -5.37 -1.75 1.51
C MET A 19 -4.17 -1.51 2.44
N PRO A 20 -4.40 -1.38 3.77
CA PRO A 20 -3.33 -1.43 4.76
C PRO A 20 -2.78 -2.86 4.89
N GLY A 21 -1.53 -3.01 5.34
CA GLY A 21 -0.98 -4.33 5.67
C GLY A 21 -1.68 -5.00 6.85
N ASP A 22 -1.97 -4.22 7.88
CA ASP A 22 -2.57 -4.65 9.13
C ASP A 22 -4.11 -4.68 9.05
N PRO A 23 -4.77 -5.85 9.28
CA PRO A 23 -6.23 -5.95 9.31
C PRO A 23 -6.88 -5.13 10.44
N LEU A 24 -6.18 -4.89 11.55
CA LEU A 24 -6.70 -4.01 12.62
C LEU A 24 -6.66 -2.54 12.20
N ARG A 25 -5.71 -2.14 11.36
CA ARG A 25 -5.73 -0.80 10.75
C ARG A 25 -6.89 -0.68 9.76
N ALA A 26 -7.22 -1.74 9.00
CA ALA A 26 -8.41 -1.74 8.15
C ALA A 26 -9.68 -1.52 8.99
N LYS A 27 -9.80 -2.20 10.12
CA LYS A 27 -10.90 -2.00 11.07
C LYS A 27 -10.92 -0.58 11.64
N PHE A 28 -9.78 -0.05 12.06
CA PHE A 28 -9.66 1.32 12.57
C PHE A 28 -10.14 2.37 11.56
N ILE A 29 -9.74 2.22 10.29
CA ILE A 29 -10.18 3.13 9.22
C ILE A 29 -11.68 3.04 9.00
N ALA A 30 -12.22 1.83 8.95
CA ALA A 30 -13.66 1.62 8.77
C ALA A 30 -14.46 2.24 9.92
N ASP A 31 -14.10 1.96 11.17
CA ASP A 31 -14.80 2.44 12.35
C ASP A 31 -14.68 3.97 12.54
N THR A 32 -13.56 4.57 12.12
CA THR A 32 -13.27 5.99 12.37
C THR A 32 -13.79 6.91 11.28
N PHE A 33 -13.69 6.48 10.02
CA PHE A 33 -13.91 7.39 8.90
C PHE A 33 -15.14 7.04 8.04
N LEU A 34 -15.59 5.78 8.04
CA LEU A 34 -16.70 5.37 7.18
C LEU A 34 -18.05 5.42 7.92
N LYS A 35 -19.12 5.58 7.14
CA LYS A 35 -20.50 5.41 7.57
C LYS A 35 -21.08 4.14 6.96
N ASP A 36 -22.17 3.64 7.58
CA ASP A 36 -22.91 2.44 7.11
C ASP A 36 -21.98 1.23 6.89
N VAL A 37 -21.05 1.03 7.82
CA VAL A 37 -19.99 0.03 7.73
C VAL A 37 -20.56 -1.37 7.91
N ARG A 38 -20.21 -2.27 7.00
CA ARG A 38 -20.42 -3.72 7.16
C ARG A 38 -19.11 -4.47 6.94
N GLN A 39 -18.83 -5.47 7.75
CA GLN A 39 -17.72 -6.39 7.50
C GLN A 39 -18.12 -7.36 6.38
N VAL A 40 -17.30 -7.46 5.34
CA VAL A 40 -17.56 -8.28 4.15
C VAL A 40 -16.71 -9.54 4.11
N THR A 41 -15.58 -9.57 4.81
CA THR A 41 -14.72 -10.75 4.96
C THR A 41 -13.95 -10.73 6.28
N GLY A 42 -13.53 -11.92 6.72
CA GLY A 42 -12.71 -12.12 7.92
C GLY A 42 -11.96 -13.45 7.88
N VAL A 43 -11.95 -14.11 6.72
CA VAL A 43 -11.23 -15.38 6.51
C VAL A 43 -9.75 -15.18 6.82
N ARG A 44 -9.16 -16.12 7.55
CA ARG A 44 -7.76 -16.10 8.00
C ARG A 44 -7.40 -14.87 8.86
N GLY A 45 -8.39 -14.20 9.49
CA GLY A 45 -8.16 -12.96 10.22
C GLY A 45 -7.95 -11.73 9.33
N MET A 46 -8.07 -11.88 8.01
CA MET A 46 -7.93 -10.77 7.07
C MET A 46 -9.25 -10.03 6.96
N LEU A 47 -9.38 -8.98 7.77
CA LEU A 47 -10.60 -8.20 7.88
C LEU A 47 -10.79 -7.29 6.68
N GLY A 48 -12.01 -7.27 6.13
CA GLY A 48 -12.43 -6.37 5.07
C GLY A 48 -13.80 -5.77 5.36
N PHE A 49 -13.95 -4.49 5.07
CA PHE A 49 -15.13 -3.68 5.37
C PHE A 49 -15.53 -2.87 4.15
N THR A 50 -16.83 -2.66 3.98
CA THR A 50 -17.38 -1.72 3.00
C THR A 50 -18.30 -0.75 3.71
N GLY A 51 -18.23 0.50 3.34
CA GLY A 51 -19.05 1.59 3.85
C GLY A 51 -19.07 2.77 2.89
N THR A 52 -19.39 3.95 3.41
CA THR A 52 -19.39 5.19 2.63
C THR A 52 -18.50 6.24 3.27
N TYR A 53 -17.77 6.99 2.44
CA TYR A 53 -17.03 8.19 2.83
C TYR A 53 -17.54 9.38 2.02
N GLU A 54 -18.07 10.40 2.69
CA GLU A 54 -18.71 11.56 2.03
C GLU A 54 -19.73 11.15 0.94
N GLY A 55 -20.54 10.12 1.23
CA GLY A 55 -21.58 9.61 0.33
C GLY A 55 -21.07 8.69 -0.79
N ARG A 56 -19.76 8.46 -0.91
CA ARG A 56 -19.16 7.59 -1.92
C ARG A 56 -18.86 6.21 -1.34
N PRO A 57 -19.23 5.11 -2.01
CA PRO A 57 -18.88 3.76 -1.57
C PRO A 57 -17.36 3.55 -1.59
N ILE A 58 -16.81 2.99 -0.53
CA ILE A 58 -15.40 2.63 -0.43
C ILE A 58 -15.23 1.38 0.43
N SER A 59 -14.24 0.57 0.13
CA SER A 59 -13.89 -0.59 0.94
C SER A 59 -12.50 -0.42 1.54
N VAL A 60 -12.28 -1.06 2.68
CA VAL A 60 -10.97 -1.15 3.32
C VAL A 60 -10.72 -2.59 3.70
N MET A 61 -9.58 -3.17 3.32
CA MET A 61 -9.25 -4.56 3.62
C MET A 61 -7.75 -4.71 3.90
N GLY A 62 -7.39 -5.50 4.90
CA GLY A 62 -5.99 -5.85 5.16
C GLY A 62 -5.36 -6.62 4.01
N SER A 63 -4.07 -6.43 3.77
CA SER A 63 -3.30 -7.20 2.78
C SER A 63 -2.42 -8.29 3.41
N GLY A 64 -2.18 -8.22 4.71
CA GLY A 64 -1.07 -8.94 5.33
C GLY A 64 0.27 -8.31 4.96
N MET A 65 1.36 -8.99 5.28
CA MET A 65 2.73 -8.55 5.01
C MET A 65 3.35 -9.37 3.89
N GLY A 66 4.11 -8.68 3.04
CA GLY A 66 4.89 -9.26 1.96
C GLY A 66 4.13 -9.51 0.66
N MET A 67 4.91 -9.59 -0.42
CA MET A 67 4.38 -9.72 -1.78
C MET A 67 3.49 -10.94 -2.00
N PRO A 68 3.78 -12.15 -1.46
CA PRO A 68 2.89 -13.29 -1.62
C PRO A 68 1.50 -13.05 -1.00
N SER A 69 1.43 -12.33 0.13
CA SER A 69 0.16 -12.05 0.80
C SER A 69 -0.69 -11.08 -0.01
N ILE A 70 -0.17 -9.86 -0.26
CA ILE A 70 -0.92 -8.88 -1.07
C ILE A 70 -1.19 -9.41 -2.48
N GLY A 71 -0.31 -10.24 -3.00
CA GLY A 71 -0.46 -10.89 -4.29
C GLY A 71 -1.73 -11.72 -4.40
N ILE A 72 -2.05 -12.49 -3.36
CA ILE A 72 -3.30 -13.28 -3.29
C ILE A 72 -4.50 -12.33 -3.24
N TYR A 73 -4.55 -11.44 -2.24
CA TYR A 73 -5.73 -10.63 -1.99
C TYR A 73 -6.01 -9.62 -3.11
N SER A 74 -4.98 -8.94 -3.63
CA SER A 74 -5.17 -8.01 -4.74
C SER A 74 -5.62 -8.71 -6.04
N TYR A 75 -5.07 -9.89 -6.32
CA TYR A 75 -5.50 -10.68 -7.47
C TYR A 75 -6.96 -11.08 -7.36
N GLU A 76 -7.38 -11.60 -6.20
CA GLU A 76 -8.78 -12.00 -5.98
C GLU A 76 -9.74 -10.82 -6.08
N LEU A 77 -9.41 -9.68 -5.45
CA LEU A 77 -10.22 -8.46 -5.51
C LEU A 77 -10.41 -7.98 -6.95
N PHE A 78 -9.34 -7.88 -7.71
CA PHE A 78 -9.40 -7.45 -9.11
C PHE A 78 -10.13 -8.45 -10.02
N LYS A 79 -9.86 -9.73 -9.86
CA LYS A 79 -10.34 -10.76 -10.79
C LYS A 79 -11.77 -11.22 -10.51
N PHE A 80 -12.16 -11.32 -9.24
CA PHE A 80 -13.41 -12.00 -8.86
C PHE A 80 -14.43 -11.08 -8.20
N TYR A 81 -14.00 -9.93 -7.62
CA TYR A 81 -14.88 -9.03 -6.88
C TYR A 81 -15.15 -7.70 -7.59
N ASP A 82 -14.74 -7.58 -8.85
CA ASP A 82 -15.03 -6.43 -9.69
C ASP A 82 -14.44 -5.10 -9.17
N VAL A 83 -13.36 -5.20 -8.39
CA VAL A 83 -12.58 -4.06 -7.91
C VAL A 83 -11.79 -3.48 -9.08
N GLU A 84 -11.79 -2.15 -9.20
CA GLU A 84 -11.10 -1.43 -10.27
C GLU A 84 -9.81 -0.77 -9.77
N ASN A 85 -9.83 -0.28 -8.53
CA ASN A 85 -8.75 0.47 -7.95
C ASN A 85 -8.34 -0.13 -6.60
N ILE A 86 -7.05 -0.34 -6.38
CA ILE A 86 -6.49 -0.64 -5.05
C ILE A 86 -5.46 0.43 -4.71
N VAL A 87 -5.66 1.10 -3.59
CA VAL A 87 -4.68 2.03 -3.02
C VAL A 87 -4.09 1.40 -1.76
N ARG A 88 -2.83 0.99 -1.84
CA ARG A 88 -2.10 0.58 -0.66
C ARG A 88 -1.84 1.78 0.25
N ILE A 89 -2.09 1.62 1.55
CA ILE A 89 -1.87 2.62 2.60
C ILE A 89 -1.04 1.98 3.71
N GLY A 90 0.26 2.09 3.58
CA GLY A 90 1.23 1.33 4.38
C GLY A 90 2.11 2.18 5.28
N SER A 91 2.98 1.51 6.03
CA SER A 91 4.13 2.08 6.72
C SER A 91 5.42 1.76 5.99
N ALA A 92 6.46 2.59 6.15
CA ALA A 92 7.75 2.40 5.50
C ALA A 92 8.91 2.91 6.37
N GLY A 93 10.08 2.28 6.21
CA GLY A 93 11.33 2.75 6.77
C GLY A 93 12.04 3.69 5.80
N SER A 94 12.41 4.89 6.25
CA SER A 94 13.05 5.90 5.40
C SER A 94 14.52 5.60 5.12
N TYR A 95 14.94 5.79 3.87
CA TYR A 95 16.34 5.71 3.42
C TYR A 95 17.01 7.09 3.34
N THR A 96 16.30 8.17 3.64
CA THR A 96 16.76 9.56 3.43
C THR A 96 16.28 10.49 4.54
N ASP A 97 17.01 11.55 4.79
CA ASP A 97 16.62 12.64 5.68
C ASP A 97 15.52 13.55 5.10
N LYS A 98 15.21 13.39 3.81
CA LYS A 98 14.13 14.14 3.12
C LYS A 98 12.74 13.65 3.48
N ALA A 99 12.60 12.42 3.94
CA ALA A 99 11.36 11.81 4.37
C ALA A 99 11.45 11.43 5.85
N LYS A 100 10.83 12.21 6.72
CA LYS A 100 10.90 12.10 8.19
C LYS A 100 9.71 11.31 8.72
N LEU A 101 9.79 10.93 10.00
CA LEU A 101 8.66 10.30 10.70
C LEU A 101 7.36 11.07 10.49
N PHE A 102 6.30 10.30 10.20
CA PHE A 102 4.95 10.77 9.88
C PHE A 102 4.78 11.49 8.54
N ASP A 103 5.83 11.73 7.78
CA ASP A 103 5.70 12.21 6.40
C ASP A 103 4.97 11.18 5.53
N THR A 104 4.22 11.69 4.55
CA THR A 104 3.48 10.86 3.61
C THR A 104 4.22 10.80 2.27
N VAL A 105 4.56 9.59 1.84
CA VAL A 105 5.21 9.31 0.56
C VAL A 105 4.20 8.78 -0.44
N LEU A 106 4.18 9.33 -1.65
CA LEU A 106 3.47 8.79 -2.81
C LEU A 106 4.47 8.07 -3.73
N ALA A 107 4.25 6.79 -3.98
CA ALA A 107 5.15 5.99 -4.80
C ALA A 107 5.08 6.38 -6.28
N ALA A 108 6.22 6.73 -6.87
CA ALA A 108 6.40 6.92 -8.31
C ALA A 108 6.70 5.61 -9.04
N GLY A 109 7.30 4.64 -8.35
CA GLY A 109 7.58 3.29 -8.79
C GLY A 109 8.03 2.43 -7.63
N ALA A 110 7.85 1.12 -7.71
CA ALA A 110 8.31 0.15 -6.73
C ALA A 110 9.46 -0.68 -7.32
N VAL A 111 10.66 -0.50 -6.79
CA VAL A 111 11.88 -1.24 -7.15
C VAL A 111 11.96 -2.47 -6.27
N SER A 112 12.35 -3.62 -6.82
CA SER A 112 12.48 -4.86 -6.05
C SER A 112 13.47 -5.82 -6.66
N GLU A 113 14.13 -6.60 -5.80
CA GLU A 113 14.89 -7.79 -6.14
C GLU A 113 14.04 -9.06 -6.23
N SER A 114 12.73 -8.96 -5.96
CA SER A 114 11.81 -10.10 -5.91
C SER A 114 11.58 -10.74 -7.28
N ASN A 115 11.44 -12.05 -7.27
CA ASN A 115 11.00 -12.81 -8.45
C ASN A 115 9.46 -12.81 -8.63
N TYR A 116 8.71 -12.11 -7.80
CA TYR A 116 7.24 -12.19 -7.82
C TYR A 116 6.65 -11.95 -9.21
N ALA A 117 6.95 -10.82 -9.84
CA ALA A 117 6.38 -10.46 -11.14
C ALA A 117 6.84 -11.38 -12.27
N ARG A 118 8.09 -11.86 -12.21
CA ARG A 118 8.61 -12.85 -13.16
C ARG A 118 7.89 -14.18 -13.05
N VAL A 119 7.69 -14.69 -11.84
CA VAL A 119 6.99 -15.97 -11.61
C VAL A 119 5.50 -15.84 -11.95
N GLN A 120 4.89 -14.72 -11.61
CA GLN A 120 3.47 -14.47 -11.82
C GLN A 120 3.10 -14.26 -13.30
N SER A 121 3.93 -13.55 -14.09
CA SER A 121 3.57 -13.14 -15.46
C SER A 121 4.70 -13.12 -16.48
N GLY A 122 5.91 -13.51 -16.10
CA GLY A 122 7.08 -13.43 -16.97
C GLY A 122 7.69 -12.04 -17.09
N PHE A 123 7.34 -11.11 -16.23
CA PHE A 123 7.91 -9.76 -16.23
C PHE A 123 9.36 -9.78 -15.71
N GLU A 124 10.31 -9.40 -16.56
CA GLU A 124 11.76 -9.44 -16.27
C GLU A 124 12.31 -8.14 -15.66
N GLY A 125 11.48 -7.10 -15.51
CA GLY A 125 11.90 -5.82 -14.93
C GLY A 125 12.02 -5.88 -13.41
N ASP A 126 12.82 -4.99 -12.86
CA ASP A 126 13.03 -4.80 -11.41
C ASP A 126 12.27 -3.60 -10.82
N ILE A 127 11.43 -2.95 -11.63
CA ILE A 127 10.56 -1.85 -11.21
C ILE A 127 9.16 -2.03 -11.80
N THR A 128 8.14 -1.92 -10.97
CA THR A 128 6.73 -1.86 -11.38
C THR A 128 6.17 -0.47 -11.10
N LEU A 129 5.19 -0.04 -11.90
CA LEU A 129 4.70 1.33 -11.86
C LEU A 129 3.25 1.40 -11.34
N PRO A 130 2.92 2.44 -10.54
CA PRO A 130 1.54 2.73 -10.16
C PRO A 130 0.75 3.28 -11.36
N SER A 131 -0.57 3.29 -11.25
CA SER A 131 -1.44 3.96 -12.20
C SER A 131 -1.33 5.48 -12.06
N GLN A 132 -0.89 6.16 -13.12
CA GLN A 132 -0.72 7.61 -13.10
C GLN A 132 -2.03 8.33 -12.76
N SER A 133 -3.16 7.85 -13.29
CA SER A 133 -4.48 8.41 -13.01
C SER A 133 -4.86 8.36 -11.53
N LEU A 134 -4.47 7.29 -10.80
CA LEU A 134 -4.68 7.23 -9.35
C LEU A 134 -3.73 8.18 -8.61
N ASN A 135 -2.46 8.25 -9.00
CA ASN A 135 -1.52 9.19 -8.41
C ASN A 135 -1.98 10.64 -8.56
N ASP A 136 -2.55 11.01 -9.73
CA ASP A 136 -3.09 12.36 -9.97
C ASP A 136 -4.26 12.66 -9.02
N LYS A 137 -5.16 11.71 -8.80
CA LYS A 137 -6.27 11.84 -7.85
C LYS A 137 -5.79 11.98 -6.40
N LEU A 138 -4.76 11.22 -6.02
CA LEU A 138 -4.15 11.32 -4.69
C LEU A 138 -3.45 12.67 -4.47
N ARG A 139 -2.73 13.19 -5.48
CA ARG A 139 -2.15 14.55 -5.44
C ARG A 139 -3.21 15.62 -5.27
N ALA A 140 -4.28 15.54 -6.05
CA ALA A 140 -5.38 16.47 -5.95
C ALA A 140 -6.06 16.44 -4.58
N SER A 141 -6.27 15.25 -4.01
CA SER A 141 -6.79 15.06 -2.66
C SER A 141 -5.88 15.66 -1.60
N ALA A 142 -4.57 15.41 -1.68
CA ALA A 142 -3.58 15.97 -0.76
C ALA A 142 -3.55 17.49 -0.81
N ALA A 143 -3.53 18.07 -2.01
CA ALA A 143 -3.55 19.51 -2.21
C ALA A 143 -4.82 20.16 -1.63
N LYS A 144 -6.01 19.57 -1.87
CA LYS A 144 -7.29 20.02 -1.31
C LYS A 144 -7.31 20.04 0.22
N GLN A 145 -6.57 19.13 0.85
CA GLN A 145 -6.50 18.97 2.30
C GLN A 145 -5.29 19.69 2.94
N GLY A 146 -4.43 20.31 2.16
CA GLY A 146 -3.20 20.96 2.64
C GLY A 146 -2.16 19.96 3.19
N ILE A 147 -2.18 18.71 2.72
CA ILE A 147 -1.25 17.65 3.13
C ILE A 147 -0.12 17.57 2.11
N SER A 148 1.13 17.70 2.57
CA SER A 148 2.30 17.56 1.71
C SER A 148 2.56 16.10 1.38
N LEU A 149 2.92 15.82 0.13
CA LEU A 149 3.40 14.53 -0.35
C LEU A 149 4.85 14.62 -0.78
N ILE A 150 5.65 13.63 -0.40
CA ILE A 150 6.99 13.41 -0.94
C ILE A 150 6.87 12.31 -2.00
N GLU A 151 7.35 12.55 -3.21
CA GLU A 151 7.22 11.61 -4.31
C GLU A 151 8.57 11.06 -4.75
N GLY A 152 8.62 9.76 -4.99
CA GLY A 152 9.79 9.08 -5.52
C GLY A 152 9.60 7.56 -5.58
N ASN A 153 10.64 6.88 -6.04
CA ASN A 153 10.66 5.45 -6.03
C ASN A 153 10.70 4.93 -4.59
N ILE A 154 10.13 3.75 -4.40
CA ILE A 154 10.18 3.01 -3.13
C ILE A 154 10.80 1.64 -3.37
N HIS A 155 11.36 1.05 -2.34
CA HIS A 155 11.86 -0.31 -2.36
C HIS A 155 10.81 -1.26 -1.77
N SER A 156 10.43 -2.31 -2.52
CA SER A 156 9.62 -3.42 -2.01
C SER A 156 10.53 -4.61 -1.75
N SER A 157 10.81 -4.91 -0.48
CA SER A 157 11.73 -5.97 -0.07
C SER A 157 11.00 -7.29 0.22
N ASP A 158 11.60 -8.42 -0.14
CA ASP A 158 11.10 -9.75 0.28
C ASP A 158 11.39 -10.06 1.75
N VAL A 159 12.33 -9.33 2.38
CA VAL A 159 12.76 -9.59 3.75
C VAL A 159 12.76 -8.32 4.60
N PHE A 160 12.25 -8.43 5.82
CA PHE A 160 12.32 -7.36 6.81
C PHE A 160 13.67 -7.36 7.54
N TYR A 161 14.15 -8.54 7.92
CA TYR A 161 15.42 -8.72 8.63
C TYR A 161 16.49 -9.21 7.66
N ARG A 162 17.25 -8.28 7.08
CA ARG A 162 18.39 -8.59 6.22
C ARG A 162 19.64 -8.82 7.08
N GLN A 163 20.40 -9.87 6.78
CA GLN A 163 21.66 -10.12 7.49
C GLN A 163 22.63 -8.94 7.29
N PRO A 164 23.37 -8.54 8.35
CA PRO A 164 24.41 -7.52 8.23
C PRO A 164 25.46 -7.89 7.17
N SER A 165 25.96 -6.88 6.48
CA SER A 165 27.05 -7.00 5.51
C SER A 165 28.04 -5.85 5.74
N ASP A 166 29.32 -6.14 5.58
CA ASP A 166 30.41 -5.14 5.63
C ASP A 166 30.56 -4.37 4.32
N GLU A 167 29.76 -4.71 3.30
CA GLU A 167 29.78 -4.00 2.01
C GLU A 167 29.43 -2.51 2.17
N LYS A 168 30.22 -1.67 1.47
CA LYS A 168 29.97 -0.23 1.36
C LYS A 168 30.00 0.20 -0.12
N PRO A 169 29.00 0.99 -0.58
CA PRO A 169 27.79 1.37 0.15
C PRO A 169 26.92 0.15 0.48
N THR A 170 26.12 0.25 1.56
CA THR A 170 25.14 -0.78 1.94
C THR A 170 24.06 -0.94 0.87
N TYR A 171 23.28 -2.05 0.93
CA TYR A 171 22.23 -2.31 -0.07
C TYR A 171 21.21 -1.15 -0.17
N TRP A 172 20.79 -0.57 0.97
CA TRP A 172 19.81 0.51 0.99
C TRP A 172 20.40 1.84 0.52
N GLU A 173 21.70 2.10 0.77
CA GLU A 173 22.41 3.24 0.21
C GLU A 173 22.48 3.15 -1.32
N LYS A 174 22.79 1.97 -1.88
CA LYS A 174 22.75 1.73 -3.33
C LYS A 174 21.36 1.99 -3.91
N LEU A 175 20.29 1.48 -3.28
CA LEU A 175 18.92 1.71 -3.74
C LEU A 175 18.51 3.18 -3.67
N ARG A 176 18.91 3.90 -2.60
CA ARG A 176 18.69 5.34 -2.48
C ARG A 176 19.42 6.11 -3.58
N ASP A 177 20.72 5.87 -3.76
CA ASP A 177 21.60 6.71 -4.58
C ASP A 177 21.49 6.37 -6.08
N GLU A 178 21.31 5.11 -6.44
CA GLU A 178 21.29 4.64 -7.83
C GLU A 178 19.85 4.54 -8.39
N ARG A 179 18.86 4.24 -7.53
CA ARG A 179 17.48 4.00 -7.94
C ARG A 179 16.49 5.06 -7.44
N GLY A 180 16.96 6.02 -6.65
CA GLY A 180 16.13 7.09 -6.09
C GLY A 180 15.07 6.60 -5.09
N CYS A 181 15.31 5.46 -4.42
CA CYS A 181 14.37 4.91 -3.45
C CYS A 181 14.38 5.75 -2.16
N LEU A 182 13.23 6.30 -1.81
CA LEU A 182 13.05 7.12 -0.62
C LEU A 182 12.91 6.29 0.67
N CYS A 183 12.28 5.13 0.55
CA CYS A 183 11.93 4.27 1.69
C CYS A 183 11.71 2.83 1.27
N VAL A 184 11.53 1.93 2.26
CA VAL A 184 11.28 0.50 2.05
C VAL A 184 9.95 0.08 2.66
N GLU A 185 9.23 -0.79 1.93
CA GLU A 185 8.07 -1.55 2.35
C GLU A 185 8.13 -2.95 1.72
N MET A 186 7.05 -3.74 1.69
CA MET A 186 7.16 -5.14 1.29
C MET A 186 6.08 -5.62 0.29
N GLU A 187 5.27 -4.75 -0.33
CA GLU A 187 4.05 -5.15 -1.04
C GLU A 187 3.84 -4.52 -2.42
N SER A 188 4.26 -3.28 -2.60
CA SER A 188 3.84 -2.47 -3.75
C SER A 188 4.29 -3.02 -5.10
N PHE A 189 5.47 -3.65 -5.17
CA PHE A 189 5.95 -4.27 -6.41
C PHE A 189 4.98 -5.33 -6.92
N ALA A 190 4.48 -6.20 -6.04
CA ALA A 190 3.50 -7.23 -6.40
C ALA A 190 2.12 -6.65 -6.72
N LEU A 191 1.68 -5.65 -5.96
CA LEU A 191 0.40 -4.98 -6.21
C LEU A 191 0.35 -4.34 -7.59
N PHE A 192 1.40 -3.60 -7.96
CA PHE A 192 1.47 -2.93 -9.26
C PHE A 192 1.60 -3.95 -10.40
N ALA A 193 2.36 -5.04 -10.21
CA ALA A 193 2.43 -6.13 -11.18
C ALA A 193 1.05 -6.77 -11.42
N ASN A 194 0.30 -7.08 -10.37
CA ASN A 194 -1.05 -7.64 -10.50
C ASN A 194 -2.02 -6.67 -11.22
N ALA A 195 -1.98 -5.38 -10.87
CA ALA A 195 -2.81 -4.38 -11.54
C ALA A 195 -2.50 -4.29 -13.03
N GLN A 196 -1.23 -4.26 -13.39
CA GLN A 196 -0.77 -4.21 -14.79
C GLN A 196 -1.26 -5.42 -15.58
N VAL A 197 -1.08 -6.63 -15.04
CA VAL A 197 -1.48 -7.89 -15.72
C VAL A 197 -2.99 -8.00 -15.91
N LEU A 198 -3.76 -7.48 -14.95
CA LEU A 198 -5.22 -7.57 -14.97
C LEU A 198 -5.91 -6.36 -15.60
N GLY A 199 -5.14 -5.37 -16.09
CA GLY A 199 -5.68 -4.13 -16.66
C GLY A 199 -6.47 -3.30 -15.65
N LYS A 200 -5.99 -3.28 -14.40
CA LYS A 200 -6.59 -2.58 -13.26
C LYS A 200 -5.67 -1.45 -12.76
N ASN A 201 -6.11 -0.72 -11.77
CA ASN A 201 -5.38 0.43 -11.24
C ASN A 201 -4.86 0.18 -9.83
N ALA A 202 -3.60 0.55 -9.59
CA ALA A 202 -3.01 0.51 -8.27
C ALA A 202 -2.17 1.76 -8.00
N ALA A 203 -2.14 2.17 -6.73
CA ALA A 203 -1.28 3.23 -6.20
C ALA A 203 -0.80 2.87 -4.80
N CYS A 204 0.20 3.59 -4.29
CA CYS A 204 0.69 3.40 -2.93
C CYS A 204 1.00 4.73 -2.26
N LEU A 205 0.41 4.92 -1.08
CA LEU A 205 0.76 5.93 -0.09
C LEU A 205 1.40 5.26 1.11
N LEU A 206 2.45 5.85 1.62
CA LEU A 206 3.17 5.33 2.80
C LEU A 206 3.35 6.43 3.84
N THR A 207 3.22 6.08 5.10
CA THR A 207 3.68 6.94 6.19
C THR A 207 5.01 6.42 6.71
N ILE A 208 6.00 7.29 6.84
CA ILE A 208 7.30 6.94 7.41
C ILE A 208 7.13 6.60 8.89
N SER A 209 7.51 5.38 9.26
CA SER A 209 7.36 4.82 10.61
C SER A 209 8.67 4.64 11.36
N ASP A 210 9.77 4.57 10.63
CA ASP A 210 11.14 4.39 11.13
C ASP A 210 12.14 4.87 10.09
N SER A 211 13.43 4.93 10.46
CA SER A 211 14.45 5.49 9.59
C SER A 211 15.76 4.69 9.66
N PHE A 212 16.41 4.52 8.51
CA PHE A 212 17.76 3.96 8.41
C PHE A 212 18.85 5.02 8.64
N VAL A 213 18.47 6.30 8.56
CA VAL A 213 19.40 7.44 8.69
C VAL A 213 19.30 8.16 10.04
N SER A 214 18.30 7.82 10.86
CA SER A 214 18.15 8.34 12.22
C SER A 214 17.63 7.24 13.17
N PRO A 215 17.83 7.39 14.51
CA PRO A 215 17.36 6.38 15.48
C PRO A 215 15.86 6.45 15.77
N GLU A 216 15.10 7.26 15.05
CA GLU A 216 13.68 7.48 15.31
C GLU A 216 12.82 6.29 14.84
N ILE A 217 11.86 5.90 15.67
CA ILE A 217 10.93 4.79 15.40
C ILE A 217 9.57 5.06 16.03
N THR A 218 8.49 4.67 15.36
CA THR A 218 7.12 4.73 15.89
C THR A 218 6.76 3.47 16.68
N THR A 219 5.85 3.61 17.64
CA THR A 219 5.28 2.47 18.38
C THR A 219 4.26 1.71 17.51
N ALA A 220 3.92 0.48 17.92
CA ALA A 220 2.88 -0.32 17.25
C ALA A 220 1.51 0.39 17.27
N GLU A 221 1.15 1.05 18.38
CA GLU A 221 -0.08 1.85 18.50
C GLU A 221 -0.09 3.04 17.54
N GLN A 222 1.01 3.78 17.44
CA GLN A 222 1.14 4.88 16.49
C GLN A 222 1.00 4.40 15.04
N ARG A 223 1.56 3.24 14.69
CA ARG A 223 1.40 2.63 13.36
C ARG A 223 -0.04 2.28 13.03
N GLN A 224 -0.83 1.91 14.03
CA GLN A 224 -2.23 1.56 13.86
C GLN A 224 -3.12 2.80 13.71
N THR A 225 -2.91 3.85 14.51
CA THR A 225 -3.89 4.93 14.71
C THR A 225 -3.43 6.32 14.27
N SER A 226 -2.11 6.57 14.11
CA SER A 226 -1.58 7.93 13.94
C SER A 226 -1.26 8.31 12.47
N PHE A 227 -1.42 7.41 11.51
CA PHE A 227 -1.13 7.68 10.09
C PHE A 227 -2.31 8.33 9.37
N THR A 228 -2.97 9.28 10.04
CA THR A 228 -4.24 9.86 9.59
C THR A 228 -4.13 10.73 8.36
N ASN A 229 -2.99 11.38 8.11
CA ASN A 229 -2.78 12.19 6.90
C ASN A 229 -2.87 11.32 5.64
N MET A 230 -2.14 10.20 5.61
CA MET A 230 -2.20 9.23 4.52
C MET A 230 -3.63 8.69 4.31
N MET A 231 -4.31 8.34 5.40
CA MET A 231 -5.69 7.84 5.35
C MET A 231 -6.64 8.89 4.78
N LYS A 232 -6.54 10.16 5.21
CA LYS A 232 -7.35 11.27 4.69
C LYS A 232 -7.10 11.52 3.22
N VAL A 233 -5.84 11.50 2.77
CA VAL A 233 -5.50 11.65 1.34
C VAL A 233 -6.16 10.54 0.53
N ALA A 234 -6.03 9.28 0.98
CA ALA A 234 -6.63 8.15 0.29
C ALA A 234 -8.17 8.23 0.28
N LEU A 235 -8.81 8.54 1.39
CA LEU A 235 -10.28 8.64 1.49
C LEU A 235 -10.85 9.82 0.69
N GLY A 236 -10.14 10.94 0.66
CA GLY A 236 -10.58 12.17 -0.01
C GLY A 236 -10.40 12.18 -1.53
N ALA A 237 -9.70 11.19 -2.11
CA ALA A 237 -9.50 11.13 -3.55
C ALA A 237 -10.82 10.78 -4.30
N GLU A 238 -11.02 11.39 -5.46
CA GLU A 238 -12.21 11.19 -6.31
C GLU A 238 -11.95 10.06 -7.32
N TYR A 239 -12.12 8.83 -6.88
CA TYR A 239 -11.85 7.62 -7.66
C TYR A 239 -12.80 7.40 -8.83
#